data_7af2eb4e852a0c1b7ffa6e209f96f7c2
#
_entry.id   7af2eb4e852a0c1b7ffa6e209f96f7c2
#
_cell.length_a   1.000
_cell.length_b   1.000
_cell.length_c   1.000
_cell.angle_alpha   90.00
_cell.angle_beta   90.00
_cell.angle_gamma   90.00
#
_symmetry.space_group_name_H-M   'P 1'
#
loop_
_entity.id
_entity.type
_entity.pdbx_description
1 polymer ?
#
loop_
_entity_poly.entity_id
_entity_poly.type
_entity_poly.pdbx_seq_one_letter_code
_entity_poly.pdbx_strand_id
1 'polypeptide(L)'
;MVAARDRRFSQVVRAQTAIVSAVDPYRPGEFYRRELPPLRAVIPSAGELSLIVVDGYVDLDPDGRPGLGAHVHAEFAVPVIGVAKTAFGTATHAARVLRGQSSRPLYVTAAGMTIADAAVLVTEMAGRFRVPDALKAVDHLARTGTHRPRPLASRVAGQNRARRTRRAASVLNRPWADR
;
A
#
# COMPACT_ATOMS: atom_id res chain seq x y z
N MET A 1 -2.89 5.54 -4.85
CA MET A 1 -1.41 5.50 -4.73
C MET A 1 -0.88 6.78 -4.09
N VAL A 2 0.16 6.69 -3.28
CA VAL A 2 1.04 7.82 -2.94
C VAL A 2 2.47 7.48 -3.37
N ALA A 3 3.20 8.46 -3.90
CA ALA A 3 4.61 8.31 -4.23
C ALA A 3 5.46 9.28 -3.40
N ALA A 4 6.65 8.83 -3.00
CA ALA A 4 7.60 9.60 -2.21
C ALA A 4 8.99 9.53 -2.85
N ARG A 5 9.85 10.51 -2.55
CA ARG A 5 11.23 10.54 -3.05
C ARG A 5 12.20 9.69 -2.22
N ASP A 6 11.80 9.31 -1.03
CA ASP A 6 12.64 8.59 -0.08
C ASP A 6 12.00 7.26 0.35
N ARG A 7 12.83 6.28 0.71
CA ARG A 7 12.39 4.93 1.13
C ARG A 7 11.62 4.92 2.45
N ARG A 8 11.71 5.99 3.23
CA ARG A 8 10.93 6.15 4.47
C ARG A 8 9.52 6.68 4.21
N PHE A 9 9.23 7.06 2.97
CA PHE A 9 7.97 7.68 2.57
C PHE A 9 7.62 8.92 3.40
N SER A 10 8.65 9.69 3.79
CA SER A 10 8.50 10.91 4.58
C SER A 10 8.12 12.12 3.73
N GLN A 11 8.50 12.11 2.45
CA GLN A 11 8.25 13.19 1.49
C GLN A 11 7.35 12.69 0.36
N VAL A 12 6.04 12.73 0.59
CA VAL A 12 5.05 12.41 -0.44
C VAL A 12 5.04 13.54 -1.49
N VAL A 13 5.34 13.17 -2.74
CA VAL A 13 5.43 14.11 -3.87
C VAL A 13 4.25 13.96 -4.83
N ARG A 14 3.57 12.83 -4.82
CA ARG A 14 2.41 12.57 -5.70
C ARG A 14 1.38 11.71 -4.97
N ALA A 15 0.12 12.03 -5.18
CA ALA A 15 -1.01 11.20 -4.76
C ALA A 15 -1.98 11.08 -5.94
N GLN A 16 -2.42 9.87 -6.22
CA GLN A 16 -3.27 9.57 -7.37
C GLN A 16 -4.30 8.49 -7.02
N THR A 17 -5.52 8.67 -7.54
CA THR A 17 -6.59 7.67 -7.52
C THR A 17 -7.03 7.37 -8.94
N ALA A 18 -7.58 6.18 -9.15
CA ALA A 18 -8.30 5.82 -10.35
C ALA A 18 -9.65 5.22 -9.96
N ILE A 19 -10.65 5.47 -10.77
CA ILE A 19 -11.96 4.82 -10.66
C ILE A 19 -11.98 3.70 -11.70
N VAL A 20 -12.21 2.48 -11.24
CA VAL A 20 -12.35 1.31 -12.10
C VAL A 20 -13.83 0.97 -12.21
N SER A 21 -14.35 0.93 -13.44
CA SER A 21 -15.77 0.76 -13.71
C SER A 21 -16.28 -0.68 -13.49
N ALA A 22 -15.38 -1.65 -13.54
CA ALA A 22 -15.69 -3.06 -13.30
C ALA A 22 -14.60 -3.69 -12.44
N VAL A 23 -15.02 -4.48 -11.45
CA VAL A 23 -14.13 -5.24 -10.57
C VAL A 23 -14.60 -6.69 -10.60
N ASP A 24 -13.66 -7.62 -10.76
CA ASP A 24 -13.97 -9.05 -10.75
C ASP A 24 -14.69 -9.49 -9.46
N PRO A 25 -15.60 -10.46 -9.53
CA PRO A 25 -16.19 -11.05 -8.33
C PRO A 25 -15.11 -11.57 -7.38
N TYR A 26 -15.37 -11.46 -6.08
CA TYR A 26 -14.44 -12.01 -5.09
C TYR A 26 -14.37 -13.53 -5.22
N ARG A 27 -13.14 -14.04 -5.34
CA ARG A 27 -12.84 -15.48 -5.27
C ARG A 27 -11.79 -15.71 -4.19
N PRO A 28 -12.01 -16.63 -3.24
CA PRO A 28 -11.00 -16.96 -2.23
C PRO A 28 -9.68 -17.36 -2.88
N GLY A 29 -8.57 -16.75 -2.41
CA GLY A 29 -7.23 -17.00 -2.95
C GLY A 29 -6.89 -16.24 -4.24
N GLU A 30 -7.86 -15.57 -4.89
CA GLU A 30 -7.66 -14.79 -6.12
C GLU A 30 -7.91 -13.28 -5.90
N PHE A 31 -7.65 -12.78 -4.70
CA PHE A 31 -7.85 -11.37 -4.34
C PHE A 31 -7.12 -10.41 -5.29
N TYR A 32 -5.95 -10.81 -5.78
CA TYR A 32 -5.17 -10.02 -6.73
C TYR A 32 -5.92 -9.64 -8.01
N ARG A 33 -6.87 -10.47 -8.48
CA ARG A 33 -7.67 -10.17 -9.68
C ARG A 33 -8.49 -8.90 -9.54
N ARG A 34 -8.91 -8.59 -8.31
CA ARG A 34 -9.67 -7.39 -8.00
C ARG A 34 -8.79 -6.15 -7.82
N GLU A 35 -7.60 -6.34 -7.26
CA GLU A 35 -6.73 -5.24 -6.84
C GLU A 35 -5.71 -4.84 -7.92
N LEU A 36 -5.32 -5.78 -8.79
CA LEU A 36 -4.30 -5.50 -9.80
C LEU A 36 -4.77 -4.49 -10.87
N PRO A 37 -6.00 -4.55 -11.42
CA PRO A 37 -6.47 -3.55 -12.37
C PRO A 37 -6.46 -2.11 -11.84
N PRO A 38 -6.98 -1.81 -10.64
CA PRO A 38 -6.84 -0.48 -10.05
C PRO A 38 -5.38 -0.06 -9.81
N LEU A 39 -4.50 -1.00 -9.45
CA LEU A 39 -3.06 -0.71 -9.29
C LEU A 39 -2.42 -0.31 -10.61
N ARG A 40 -2.71 -1.02 -11.71
CA ARG A 40 -2.27 -0.67 -13.07
C ARG A 40 -2.67 0.75 -13.45
N ALA A 41 -3.88 1.15 -13.08
CA ALA A 41 -4.40 2.48 -13.41
C ALA A 41 -3.71 3.62 -12.64
N VAL A 42 -3.04 3.33 -11.50
CA VAL A 42 -2.41 4.36 -10.67
C VAL A 42 -0.89 4.25 -10.58
N ILE A 43 -0.31 3.10 -10.91
CA ILE A 43 1.15 2.93 -10.92
C ILE A 43 1.70 3.48 -12.24
N PRO A 44 2.65 4.43 -12.20
CA PRO A 44 3.29 4.94 -13.40
C PRO A 44 4.10 3.86 -14.11
N SER A 45 4.51 4.13 -15.34
CA SER A 45 5.29 3.21 -16.17
C SER A 45 6.54 2.71 -15.46
N ALA A 46 6.98 1.49 -15.80
CA ALA A 46 8.22 0.90 -15.31
C ALA A 46 9.41 1.85 -15.53
N GLY A 47 10.24 2.03 -14.50
CA GLY A 47 11.41 2.92 -14.52
C GLY A 47 11.25 4.22 -13.71
N GLU A 48 10.03 4.64 -13.41
CA GLU A 48 9.82 5.79 -12.52
C GLU A 48 9.87 5.42 -11.02
N LEU A 49 9.73 4.14 -10.70
CA LEU A 49 9.68 3.63 -9.32
C LEU A 49 10.85 2.70 -9.06
N SER A 50 11.46 2.81 -7.88
CA SER A 50 12.51 1.92 -7.38
C SER A 50 12.01 0.91 -6.34
N LEU A 51 10.80 1.10 -5.82
CA LEU A 51 10.18 0.27 -4.81
C LEU A 51 8.67 0.47 -4.80
N ILE A 52 7.91 -0.60 -4.66
CA ILE A 52 6.46 -0.56 -4.46
C ILE A 52 6.14 -1.19 -3.10
N VAL A 53 5.24 -0.56 -2.34
CA VAL A 53 4.69 -1.11 -1.10
C VAL A 53 3.19 -1.32 -1.29
N VAL A 54 2.71 -2.54 -1.08
CA VAL A 54 1.29 -2.90 -1.19
C VAL A 54 0.70 -3.25 0.18
N ASP A 55 -0.58 -2.94 0.38
CA ASP A 55 -1.35 -3.38 1.55
C ASP A 55 -1.81 -4.83 1.31
N GLY A 56 -1.01 -5.79 1.73
CA GLY A 56 -1.24 -7.21 1.52
C GLY A 56 0.06 -8.02 1.54
N TYR A 57 -0.04 -9.27 1.12
CA TYR A 57 1.11 -10.19 1.07
C TYR A 57 1.71 -10.24 -0.34
N VAL A 58 3.03 -10.48 -0.41
CA VAL A 58 3.70 -10.88 -1.65
C VAL A 58 3.38 -12.34 -1.92
N ASP A 59 3.76 -13.24 -1.01
CA ASP A 59 3.45 -14.65 -1.07
C ASP A 59 2.53 -15.06 0.08
N LEU A 60 1.62 -15.98 -0.17
CA LEU A 60 0.59 -16.41 0.76
C LEU A 60 1.04 -17.58 1.64
N ASP A 61 2.16 -18.23 1.31
CA ASP A 61 2.77 -19.33 2.06
C ASP A 61 4.28 -19.40 1.79
N PRO A 62 5.03 -20.23 2.56
CA PRO A 62 6.47 -20.41 2.37
C PRO A 62 6.84 -21.06 1.03
N ASP A 63 5.91 -21.76 0.40
CA ASP A 63 6.11 -22.45 -0.89
C ASP A 63 6.00 -21.50 -2.08
N GLY A 64 5.75 -20.21 -1.83
CA GLY A 64 5.72 -19.17 -2.85
C GLY A 64 4.40 -19.06 -3.59
N ARG A 65 3.28 -19.46 -2.97
CA ARG A 65 1.95 -19.21 -3.55
C ARG A 65 1.74 -17.70 -3.73
N PRO A 66 1.55 -17.22 -4.97
CA PRO A 66 1.55 -15.80 -5.23
C PRO A 66 0.36 -15.07 -4.62
N GLY A 67 0.65 -14.00 -3.88
CA GLY A 67 -0.30 -13.00 -3.42
C GLY A 67 -0.30 -11.76 -4.33
N LEU A 68 -0.94 -10.68 -3.88
CA LEU A 68 -1.01 -9.43 -4.65
C LEU A 68 0.37 -8.88 -5.00
N GLY A 69 1.30 -8.87 -4.05
CA GLY A 69 2.63 -8.30 -4.26
C GLY A 69 3.48 -9.08 -5.27
N ALA A 70 3.35 -10.41 -5.34
CA ALA A 70 4.04 -11.22 -6.34
C ALA A 70 3.55 -10.88 -7.75
N HIS A 71 2.25 -10.69 -7.94
CA HIS A 71 1.69 -10.27 -9.24
C HIS A 71 2.16 -8.86 -9.62
N VAL A 72 2.23 -7.94 -8.65
CA VAL A 72 2.75 -6.58 -8.86
C VAL A 72 4.23 -6.64 -9.24
N HIS A 73 5.04 -7.45 -8.55
CA HIS A 73 6.45 -7.62 -8.87
C HIS A 73 6.66 -8.18 -10.30
N ALA A 74 5.90 -9.22 -10.65
CA ALA A 74 5.98 -9.84 -11.98
C ALA A 74 5.61 -8.84 -13.11
N GLU A 75 4.68 -7.93 -12.85
CA GLU A 75 4.21 -6.98 -13.86
C GLU A 75 5.11 -5.77 -14.02
N PHE A 76 5.58 -5.20 -12.91
CA PHE A 76 6.33 -3.93 -12.93
C PHE A 76 7.84 -4.10 -12.86
N ALA A 77 8.34 -5.31 -12.60
CA ALA A 77 9.77 -5.65 -12.49
C ALA A 77 10.53 -4.76 -11.48
N VAL A 78 9.86 -4.29 -10.44
CA VAL A 78 10.42 -3.47 -9.35
C VAL A 78 10.34 -4.27 -8.06
N PRO A 79 11.26 -4.10 -7.09
CA PRO A 79 11.11 -4.66 -5.76
C PRO A 79 9.78 -4.28 -5.14
N VAL A 80 9.10 -5.27 -4.50
CA VAL A 80 7.80 -5.08 -3.86
C VAL A 80 7.86 -5.54 -2.42
N ILE A 81 7.33 -4.71 -1.52
CA ILE A 81 7.10 -5.04 -0.12
C ILE A 81 5.60 -5.21 0.10
N GLY A 82 5.20 -6.36 0.59
CA GLY A 82 3.85 -6.61 1.10
C GLY A 82 3.78 -6.29 2.60
N VAL A 83 2.81 -5.46 3.00
CA VAL A 83 2.59 -5.10 4.41
C VAL A 83 1.15 -5.42 4.77
N ALA A 84 0.94 -6.49 5.52
CA ALA A 84 -0.38 -6.88 5.98
C ALA A 84 -0.61 -6.51 7.45
N LYS A 85 -1.84 -6.09 7.76
CA LYS A 85 -2.26 -5.68 9.11
C LYS A 85 -2.72 -6.85 9.98
N THR A 86 -2.99 -7.99 9.35
CA THR A 86 -3.53 -9.20 9.98
C THR A 86 -2.72 -10.41 9.54
N ALA A 87 -2.56 -11.39 10.42
CA ALA A 87 -1.92 -12.66 10.07
C ALA A 87 -2.75 -13.39 9.00
N PHE A 88 -2.05 -14.04 8.07
CA PHE A 88 -2.65 -15.00 7.16
C PHE A 88 -2.10 -16.38 7.52
N GLY A 89 -2.97 -17.32 7.79
CA GLY A 89 -2.62 -18.58 8.47
C GLY A 89 -1.48 -19.38 7.83
N THR A 90 -1.35 -19.34 6.51
CA THR A 90 -0.31 -20.03 5.77
C THR A 90 0.97 -19.21 5.57
N ALA A 91 0.93 -17.89 5.76
CA ALA A 91 2.08 -16.99 5.56
C ALA A 91 3.04 -16.99 6.76
N THR A 92 3.52 -18.15 7.17
CA THR A 92 4.40 -18.34 8.34
C THR A 92 5.80 -17.76 8.15
N HIS A 93 6.22 -17.53 6.92
CA HIS A 93 7.50 -16.92 6.51
C HIS A 93 7.53 -15.40 6.66
N ALA A 94 6.35 -14.76 6.84
CA ALA A 94 6.27 -13.31 6.95
C ALA A 94 7.00 -12.78 8.20
N ALA A 95 7.84 -11.76 8.03
CA ALA A 95 8.47 -11.08 9.16
C ALA A 95 7.44 -10.30 9.97
N ARG A 96 7.53 -10.39 11.30
CA ARG A 96 6.67 -9.66 12.24
C ARG A 96 7.35 -8.36 12.67
N VAL A 97 6.78 -7.22 12.27
CA VAL A 97 7.33 -5.89 12.56
C VAL A 97 6.43 -5.17 13.55
N LEU A 98 6.96 -4.85 14.73
CA LEU A 98 6.30 -4.00 15.72
C LEU A 98 6.70 -2.53 15.47
N ARG A 99 5.71 -1.64 15.50
CA ARG A 99 5.91 -0.20 15.33
C ARG A 99 5.09 0.60 16.34
N GLY A 100 5.65 1.75 16.71
CA GLY A 100 5.03 2.62 17.72
C GLY A 100 4.90 1.90 19.06
N GLN A 101 3.80 2.15 19.76
CA GLN A 101 3.47 1.51 21.05
C GLN A 101 2.55 0.29 20.89
N SER A 102 2.43 -0.25 19.70
CA SER A 102 1.50 -1.34 19.43
C SER A 102 2.12 -2.70 19.71
N SER A 103 1.41 -3.55 20.43
CA SER A 103 1.75 -4.97 20.59
C SER A 103 1.33 -5.83 19.39
N ARG A 104 0.52 -5.28 18.47
CA ARG A 104 0.10 -5.99 17.25
C ARG A 104 1.14 -5.78 16.16
N PRO A 105 1.76 -6.83 15.60
CA PRO A 105 2.73 -6.68 14.52
C PRO A 105 2.05 -6.34 13.19
N LEU A 106 2.83 -5.75 12.28
CA LEU A 106 2.62 -5.84 10.84
C LEU A 106 3.31 -7.11 10.34
N TYR A 107 2.77 -7.69 9.27
CA TYR A 107 3.33 -8.87 8.62
C TYR A 107 3.94 -8.43 7.29
N VAL A 108 5.24 -8.68 7.12
CA VAL A 108 6.02 -8.18 5.99
C VAL A 108 6.52 -9.35 5.16
N THR A 109 6.25 -9.29 3.87
CA THR A 109 6.78 -10.18 2.84
C THR A 109 7.42 -9.36 1.74
N ALA A 110 8.25 -9.97 0.86
CA ALA A 110 8.96 -9.21 -0.16
C ALA A 110 9.20 -10.04 -1.43
N ALA A 111 9.28 -9.34 -2.58
CA ALA A 111 9.79 -9.86 -3.84
C ALA A 111 10.84 -8.88 -4.40
N GLY A 112 11.90 -9.42 -5.04
CA GLY A 112 13.01 -8.62 -5.56
C GLY A 112 13.95 -8.04 -4.50
N MET A 113 13.75 -8.43 -3.21
CA MET A 113 14.62 -8.11 -2.08
C MET A 113 14.41 -9.10 -0.95
N THR A 114 15.28 -9.10 0.08
CA THR A 114 15.10 -9.99 1.23
C THR A 114 13.97 -9.51 2.14
N ILE A 115 13.28 -10.45 2.81
CA ILE A 115 12.25 -10.11 3.80
C ILE A 115 12.87 -9.33 4.98
N ALA A 116 14.12 -9.60 5.33
CA ALA A 116 14.83 -8.88 6.39
C ALA A 116 15.03 -7.40 6.04
N ASP A 117 15.48 -7.09 4.82
CA ASP A 117 15.65 -5.71 4.37
C ASP A 117 14.29 -5.00 4.27
N ALA A 118 13.27 -5.70 3.79
CA ALA A 118 11.90 -5.18 3.75
C ALA A 118 11.38 -4.85 5.15
N ALA A 119 11.63 -5.70 6.14
CA ALA A 119 11.23 -5.46 7.53
C ALA A 119 11.92 -4.23 8.13
N VAL A 120 13.21 -4.03 7.85
CA VAL A 120 13.95 -2.82 8.24
C VAL A 120 13.32 -1.58 7.61
N LEU A 121 13.08 -1.60 6.29
CA LEU A 121 12.45 -0.48 5.60
C LEU A 121 11.07 -0.15 6.18
N VAL A 122 10.23 -1.15 6.44
CA VAL A 122 8.90 -0.94 7.05
C VAL A 122 9.02 -0.37 8.47
N THR A 123 10.01 -0.80 9.24
CA THR A 123 10.27 -0.25 10.59
C THR A 123 10.60 1.24 10.51
N GLU A 124 11.40 1.64 9.53
CA GLU A 124 11.85 3.02 9.34
C GLU A 124 10.86 3.95 8.64
N MET A 125 9.80 3.42 8.04
CA MET A 125 8.78 4.24 7.36
C MET A 125 8.26 5.35 8.28
N ALA A 126 8.00 6.52 7.73
CA ALA A 126 7.50 7.68 8.46
C ALA A 126 6.17 7.39 9.21
N GLY A 127 6.02 8.02 10.37
CA GLY A 127 4.87 7.89 11.25
C GLY A 127 5.18 7.17 12.56
N ARG A 128 4.61 7.71 13.65
CA ARG A 128 4.84 7.22 15.02
C ARG A 128 3.97 6.03 15.44
N PHE A 129 3.01 5.64 14.59
CA PHE A 129 2.04 4.59 14.91
C PHE A 129 2.41 3.25 14.28
N ARG A 130 1.68 2.19 14.64
CA ARG A 130 1.80 0.86 14.06
C ARG A 130 1.79 0.90 12.54
N VAL A 131 0.76 1.51 11.96
CA VAL A 131 0.64 1.65 10.49
C VAL A 131 1.40 2.89 10.06
N PRO A 132 2.34 2.79 9.11
CA PRO A 132 3.04 3.94 8.52
C PRO A 132 2.09 5.00 7.96
N ASP A 133 2.51 6.26 8.00
CA ASP A 133 1.66 7.37 7.54
C ASP A 133 1.34 7.26 6.04
N ALA A 134 2.25 6.76 5.22
CA ALA A 134 2.00 6.53 3.79
C ALA A 134 0.88 5.50 3.56
N LEU A 135 0.85 4.39 4.30
CA LEU A 135 -0.22 3.40 4.18
C LEU A 135 -1.56 3.94 4.66
N LYS A 136 -1.57 4.77 5.73
CA LYS A 136 -2.80 5.47 6.15
C LYS A 136 -3.27 6.46 5.09
N ALA A 137 -2.35 7.16 4.45
CA ALA A 137 -2.67 8.09 3.37
C ALA A 137 -3.30 7.38 2.17
N VAL A 138 -2.79 6.21 1.80
CA VAL A 138 -3.39 5.37 0.74
C VAL A 138 -4.78 4.90 1.12
N ASP A 139 -4.98 4.38 2.34
CA ASP A 139 -6.30 3.98 2.85
C ASP A 139 -7.30 5.14 2.83
N HIS A 140 -6.87 6.32 3.24
CA HIS A 140 -7.70 7.52 3.24
C HIS A 140 -8.06 7.94 1.81
N LEU A 141 -7.06 7.97 0.93
CA LEU A 141 -7.21 8.34 -0.48
C LEU A 141 -8.17 7.40 -1.21
N ALA A 142 -8.08 6.09 -0.96
CA ALA A 142 -8.97 5.08 -1.56
C ALA A 142 -10.43 5.27 -1.14
N ARG A 143 -10.68 5.74 0.09
CA ARG A 143 -12.04 5.96 0.62
C ARG A 143 -12.65 7.29 0.22
N THR A 144 -11.84 8.34 0.12
CA THR A 144 -12.34 9.71 -0.06
C THR A 144 -12.13 10.27 -1.45
N GLY A 145 -11.27 9.63 -2.25
CA GLY A 145 -10.83 10.14 -3.56
C GLY A 145 -10.02 11.45 -3.47
N THR A 146 -9.73 11.93 -2.27
CA THR A 146 -9.01 13.20 -2.05
C THR A 146 -7.79 12.98 -1.15
N HIS A 147 -6.64 13.49 -1.58
CA HIS A 147 -5.46 13.59 -0.75
C HIS A 147 -5.54 14.85 0.11
N ARG A 148 -5.48 14.73 1.44
CA ARG A 148 -5.17 15.85 2.33
C ARG A 148 -3.65 15.82 2.56
N PRO A 149 -2.88 16.72 1.93
CA PRO A 149 -1.49 16.89 2.31
C PRO A 149 -1.46 17.36 3.78
N ARG A 150 -0.73 16.66 4.63
CA ARG A 150 -0.39 17.15 5.96
C ARG A 150 0.48 18.39 5.72
N PRO A 151 0.14 19.56 6.28
CA PRO A 151 0.96 20.74 6.08
C PRO A 151 2.34 20.47 6.67
N LEU A 152 3.36 20.48 5.82
CA LEU A 152 4.73 20.74 6.25
C LEU A 152 4.70 22.12 6.87
N ALA A 153 5.10 22.24 8.13
CA ALA A 153 5.30 23.50 8.77
C ALA A 153 6.42 24.25 8.02
N SER A 154 6.06 25.07 7.09
CA SER A 154 6.85 26.18 6.59
C SER A 154 5.94 27.23 6.03
N ARG A 155 6.09 28.43 6.56
CA ARG A 155 5.42 29.66 6.17
C ARG A 155 5.56 29.91 4.66
N VAL A 156 4.49 30.28 3.99
CA VAL A 156 4.27 31.55 3.31
C VAL A 156 2.95 31.43 2.51
N ALA A 157 2.19 32.50 2.54
CA ALA A 157 0.82 32.69 2.11
C ALA A 157 0.58 32.63 0.61
N GLY A 158 -0.70 32.38 0.24
CA GLY A 158 -1.24 32.80 -1.06
C GLY A 158 -2.39 31.94 -1.57
N GLN A 159 -3.54 32.51 -1.56
CA GLN A 159 -4.87 32.07 -1.93
C GLN A 159 -4.99 31.41 -3.32
N ASN A 160 -5.81 30.38 -3.50
CA ASN A 160 -7.03 30.50 -4.29
C ASN A 160 -7.94 29.25 -4.19
N ARG A 161 -9.23 29.53 -4.04
CA ARG A 161 -10.33 28.55 -4.00
C ARG A 161 -10.80 28.22 -5.41
N ALA A 162 -11.00 26.94 -5.69
CA ALA A 162 -12.03 26.52 -6.63
C ALA A 162 -12.65 25.19 -6.17
N ARG A 163 -13.92 25.23 -5.82
CA ARG A 163 -14.78 24.07 -5.52
C ARG A 163 -15.14 23.35 -6.81
N ARG A 164 -14.96 22.03 -6.85
CA ARG A 164 -15.77 21.16 -7.70
C ARG A 164 -16.02 19.84 -6.96
N THR A 165 -17.29 19.62 -6.65
CA THR A 165 -17.85 18.38 -6.13
C THR A 165 -17.87 17.31 -7.21
N ARG A 166 -17.26 16.15 -6.95
CA ARG A 166 -17.60 14.90 -7.63
C ARG A 166 -17.53 13.76 -6.60
N ARG A 167 -18.62 13.00 -6.53
CA ARG A 167 -18.73 11.78 -5.71
C ARG A 167 -17.77 10.73 -6.26
N ALA A 168 -16.85 10.26 -5.40
CA ALA A 168 -16.04 9.07 -5.66
C ALA A 168 -16.72 7.88 -5.00
N ALA A 169 -16.95 6.81 -5.76
CA ALA A 169 -17.37 5.54 -5.21
C ALA A 169 -16.18 4.88 -4.50
N SER A 170 -16.33 4.60 -3.22
CA SER A 170 -15.33 3.92 -2.42
C SER A 170 -15.41 2.41 -2.63
N VAL A 171 -14.29 1.78 -2.97
CA VAL A 171 -14.15 0.34 -2.78
C VAL A 171 -13.91 0.11 -1.28
N LEU A 172 -14.96 -0.31 -0.59
CA LEU A 172 -14.93 -0.68 0.82
C LEU A 172 -14.08 -1.95 0.98
N ASN A 173 -12.92 -1.78 1.58
CA ASN A 173 -12.11 -2.88 2.10
C ASN A 173 -12.77 -3.40 3.39
N ARG A 174 -13.60 -4.45 3.27
CA ARG A 174 -14.03 -5.22 4.44
C ARG A 174 -12.86 -6.12 4.88
N PRO A 175 -12.58 -6.23 6.19
CA PRO A 175 -11.57 -7.17 6.66
C PRO A 175 -11.97 -8.60 6.30
N TRP A 176 -11.02 -9.35 5.75
CA TRP A 176 -11.13 -10.75 5.35
C TRP A 176 -10.95 -11.74 6.55
N ALA A 177 -11.29 -11.30 7.76
CA ALA A 177 -11.41 -12.17 8.90
C ALA A 177 -12.82 -12.78 8.91
N ASP A 178 -12.89 -14.08 8.88
CA ASP A 178 -14.00 -15.02 9.00
C ASP A 178 -14.46 -15.65 7.67
N ARG A 179 -13.78 -16.72 7.34
CA ARG A 179 -14.24 -18.14 7.20
C ARG A 179 -13.13 -19.03 6.78
#